data_f93decf7880401d781c94252b444db51
#
_entry.id   f93decf7880401d781c94252b444db51
#
_cell.length_a   1.000
_cell.length_b   1.000
_cell.length_c   1.000
_cell.angle_alpha   90.00
_cell.angle_beta   90.00
_cell.angle_gamma   90.00
#
_symmetry.space_group_name_H-M   'P 1'
#
loop_
_entity.id
_entity.type
_entity.pdbx_description
1 polymer ?
#
loop_
_entity_poly.entity_id
_entity_poly.type
_entity_poly.pdbx_seq_one_letter_code
_entity_poly.pdbx_strand_id
1 'polypeptide(L)'
;MRIAQIGPLMESVPPRLYGGTERIAAYLTEELVQLGHEVTLFASGDSVTSAKLVPCVPMALRLDSNVRDPIPYYMLMLDRVRERVDDFDILHFHIDQFHFPLFRPIANRTLTTLHGRQDLHDLKPLYVGFSEMPLVSISNDQRKPILGSNFVATVYHGLPSNLLEPTYHARGGYLAFLGRISPEKRPDHAIRIAQALGIPLKIAAKVDKVDEVYFREQIAPLLSGPGIEYIGEINERGKSEFLGGASALLFPVDWPEPFGLVMIEAMACGTPVLAFRRGSVPEIIDPGITGMIVDSVDEAVRTLPRVLTLDRRKVRRRFEQRFSATRMAKDYLQVYRSLLERTPTVEQVPDIAPLQPVLEGMN
;
A
#
# COMPACT_ATOMS: atom_id res chain seq x y z
N MET A 1 -15.74 -19.90 -4.09
CA MET A 1 -15.37 -19.26 -5.37
C MET A 1 -13.97 -19.68 -5.74
N ARG A 2 -13.70 -19.82 -7.04
CA ARG A 2 -12.37 -20.02 -7.60
C ARG A 2 -11.80 -18.63 -7.95
N ILE A 3 -10.74 -18.23 -7.27
CA ILE A 3 -10.22 -16.86 -7.33
C ILE A 3 -8.77 -16.89 -7.82
N ALA A 4 -8.47 -16.15 -8.89
CA ALA A 4 -7.10 -15.87 -9.29
C ALA A 4 -6.63 -14.57 -8.61
N GLN A 5 -5.51 -14.62 -7.90
CA GLN A 5 -4.76 -13.46 -7.41
C GLN A 5 -3.54 -13.26 -8.30
N ILE A 6 -3.44 -12.12 -8.97
CA ILE A 6 -2.34 -11.82 -9.88
C ILE A 6 -1.45 -10.75 -9.23
N GLY A 7 -0.36 -11.19 -8.63
CA GLY A 7 0.58 -10.34 -7.92
C GLY A 7 1.67 -9.73 -8.82
N PRO A 8 2.36 -8.69 -8.33
CA PRO A 8 3.55 -8.18 -9.00
C PRO A 8 4.67 -9.23 -9.07
N LEU A 9 5.57 -9.10 -10.05
CA LEU A 9 6.71 -9.97 -10.23
C LEU A 9 8.03 -9.38 -9.69
N MET A 10 8.01 -8.12 -9.24
CA MET A 10 9.24 -7.43 -8.80
C MET A 10 9.79 -7.97 -7.49
N GLU A 11 8.91 -8.35 -6.58
CA GLU A 11 9.25 -9.01 -5.31
C GLU A 11 8.47 -10.33 -5.18
N SER A 12 8.88 -11.20 -4.26
CA SER A 12 8.09 -12.37 -3.88
C SER A 12 6.81 -11.98 -3.12
N VAL A 13 5.84 -12.87 -3.07
CA VAL A 13 4.58 -12.69 -2.34
C VAL A 13 4.56 -13.73 -1.19
N PRO A 14 4.74 -13.30 0.10
CA PRO A 14 5.10 -11.96 0.56
C PRO A 14 6.56 -11.57 0.24
N PRO A 15 6.90 -10.27 0.25
CA PRO A 15 8.24 -9.82 -0.02
C PRO A 15 9.16 -10.09 1.19
N ARG A 16 10.45 -10.30 0.92
CA ARG A 16 11.44 -10.55 1.99
C ARG A 16 11.71 -9.32 2.84
N LEU A 17 11.73 -8.14 2.23
CA LEU A 17 12.01 -6.86 2.90
C LEU A 17 10.93 -5.84 2.54
N TYR A 18 11.18 -4.97 1.58
CA TYR A 18 10.27 -3.93 1.13
C TYR A 18 9.35 -4.44 0.03
N GLY A 19 8.06 -4.04 0.05
CA GLY A 19 7.06 -4.42 -0.94
C GLY A 19 5.66 -4.32 -0.34
N GLY A 20 5.03 -3.14 -0.45
CA GLY A 20 3.69 -2.91 0.15
C GLY A 20 2.59 -3.68 -0.58
N THR A 21 2.61 -3.66 -1.90
CA THR A 21 1.62 -4.32 -2.75
C THR A 21 1.66 -5.84 -2.59
N GLU A 22 2.85 -6.43 -2.67
CA GLU A 22 3.05 -7.87 -2.55
C GLU A 22 2.67 -8.37 -1.16
N ARG A 23 2.91 -7.56 -0.13
CA ARG A 23 2.51 -7.86 1.25
C ARG A 23 1.00 -7.93 1.39
N ILE A 24 0.29 -6.94 0.85
CA ILE A 24 -1.18 -6.92 0.88
C ILE A 24 -1.77 -8.05 0.02
N ALA A 25 -1.22 -8.31 -1.15
CA ALA A 25 -1.63 -9.44 -1.98
C ALA A 25 -1.46 -10.78 -1.23
N ALA A 26 -0.34 -10.97 -0.50
CA ALA A 26 -0.13 -12.14 0.35
C ALA A 26 -1.19 -12.25 1.44
N TYR A 27 -1.41 -11.19 2.23
CA TYR A 27 -2.38 -11.22 3.33
C TYR A 27 -3.81 -11.49 2.83
N LEU A 28 -4.19 -10.88 1.71
CA LEU A 28 -5.49 -11.13 1.10
C LEU A 28 -5.61 -12.59 0.62
N THR A 29 -4.59 -13.11 -0.04
CA THR A 29 -4.54 -14.48 -0.54
C THR A 29 -4.72 -15.49 0.60
N GLU A 30 -3.96 -15.36 1.68
CA GLU A 30 -4.02 -16.26 2.84
C GLU A 30 -5.39 -16.20 3.54
N GLU A 31 -5.95 -15.01 3.72
CA GLU A 31 -7.29 -14.87 4.33
C GLU A 31 -8.39 -15.46 3.47
N LEU A 32 -8.32 -15.32 2.14
CA LEU A 32 -9.28 -15.93 1.22
C LEU A 32 -9.23 -17.46 1.28
N VAL A 33 -8.03 -18.06 1.39
CA VAL A 33 -7.87 -19.51 1.61
C VAL A 33 -8.46 -19.93 2.94
N GLN A 34 -8.16 -19.19 4.04
CA GLN A 34 -8.70 -19.48 5.37
C GLN A 34 -10.23 -19.37 5.42
N LEU A 35 -10.82 -18.51 4.61
CA LEU A 35 -12.27 -18.36 4.45
C LEU A 35 -12.90 -19.45 3.57
N GLY A 36 -12.12 -20.44 3.12
CA GLY A 36 -12.60 -21.62 2.40
C GLY A 36 -12.76 -21.41 0.88
N HIS A 37 -12.05 -20.45 0.29
CA HIS A 37 -12.06 -20.25 -1.17
C HIS A 37 -10.91 -20.99 -1.85
N GLU A 38 -11.12 -21.41 -3.10
CA GLU A 38 -10.08 -21.98 -3.95
C GLU A 38 -9.29 -20.83 -4.59
N VAL A 39 -8.09 -20.59 -4.08
CA VAL A 39 -7.25 -19.46 -4.53
C VAL A 39 -6.06 -19.96 -5.30
N THR A 40 -5.79 -19.34 -6.45
CA THR A 40 -4.55 -19.52 -7.23
C THR A 40 -3.81 -18.21 -7.27
N LEU A 41 -2.56 -18.20 -6.84
CA LEU A 41 -1.67 -17.05 -6.88
C LEU A 41 -0.73 -17.16 -8.09
N PHE A 42 -0.79 -16.16 -8.99
CA PHE A 42 0.18 -15.95 -10.06
C PHE A 42 1.23 -14.95 -9.57
N ALA A 43 2.45 -15.40 -9.35
CA ALA A 43 3.55 -14.59 -8.79
C ALA A 43 4.91 -15.16 -9.18
N SER A 44 6.00 -14.67 -8.57
CA SER A 44 7.33 -15.25 -8.69
C SER A 44 7.41 -16.62 -7.98
N GLY A 45 8.28 -17.50 -8.46
CA GLY A 45 8.41 -18.88 -7.96
C GLY A 45 9.01 -19.00 -6.56
N ASP A 46 9.64 -17.94 -6.05
CA ASP A 46 10.13 -17.86 -4.68
C ASP A 46 9.08 -17.29 -3.69
N SER A 47 7.84 -17.11 -4.15
CA SER A 47 6.69 -16.74 -3.30
C SER A 47 6.26 -17.90 -2.40
N VAL A 48 5.72 -17.57 -1.22
CA VAL A 48 5.26 -18.55 -0.22
C VAL A 48 3.79 -18.29 0.11
N THR A 49 2.94 -19.29 -0.14
CA THR A 49 1.49 -19.17 0.07
C THR A 49 0.86 -20.51 0.36
N SER A 50 -0.27 -20.53 1.09
CA SER A 50 -1.14 -21.70 1.25
C SER A 50 -2.08 -21.90 0.04
N ALA A 51 -2.20 -20.91 -0.84
CA ALA A 51 -2.91 -21.01 -2.10
C ALA A 51 -2.13 -21.86 -3.12
N LYS A 52 -2.77 -22.20 -4.23
CA LYS A 52 -2.06 -22.83 -5.36
C LYS A 52 -1.16 -21.80 -6.05
N LEU A 53 0.17 -21.93 -5.91
CA LEU A 53 1.12 -21.07 -6.61
C LEU A 53 1.26 -21.49 -8.08
N VAL A 54 1.16 -20.51 -8.98
CA VAL A 54 1.57 -20.61 -10.39
C VAL A 54 2.77 -19.70 -10.61
N PRO A 55 3.99 -20.25 -10.64
CA PRO A 55 5.20 -19.47 -10.81
C PRO A 55 5.27 -18.90 -12.24
N CYS A 56 5.27 -17.58 -12.37
CA CYS A 56 5.36 -16.89 -13.66
C CYS A 56 6.80 -16.56 -14.05
N VAL A 57 7.68 -16.44 -13.07
CA VAL A 57 9.14 -16.30 -13.19
C VAL A 57 9.80 -17.17 -12.10
N PRO A 58 11.07 -17.59 -12.26
CA PRO A 58 11.71 -18.46 -11.26
C PRO A 58 11.85 -17.82 -9.87
N MET A 59 12.16 -16.51 -9.84
CA MET A 59 12.35 -15.70 -8.63
C MET A 59 11.91 -14.27 -8.88
N ALA A 60 11.75 -13.49 -7.81
CA ALA A 60 11.46 -12.07 -7.87
C ALA A 60 12.42 -11.33 -8.82
N LEU A 61 11.88 -10.57 -9.78
CA LEU A 61 12.68 -9.95 -10.86
C LEU A 61 13.73 -8.97 -10.33
N ARG A 62 13.50 -8.33 -9.18
CA ARG A 62 14.47 -7.44 -8.54
C ARG A 62 15.71 -8.17 -8.02
N LEU A 63 15.59 -9.46 -7.75
CA LEU A 63 16.70 -10.30 -7.26
C LEU A 63 17.49 -10.93 -8.39
N ASP A 64 17.00 -10.91 -9.63
CA ASP A 64 17.70 -11.40 -10.80
C ASP A 64 18.49 -10.26 -11.47
N SER A 65 19.81 -10.30 -11.33
CA SER A 65 20.72 -9.30 -11.90
C SER A 65 20.74 -9.26 -13.45
N ASN A 66 20.20 -10.27 -14.11
CA ASN A 66 20.11 -10.33 -15.58
C ASN A 66 18.90 -9.58 -16.12
N VAL A 67 17.88 -9.33 -15.29
CA VAL A 67 16.67 -8.61 -15.67
C VAL A 67 17.00 -7.12 -15.86
N ARG A 68 16.70 -6.60 -17.04
CA ARG A 68 16.86 -5.18 -17.41
C ARG A 68 15.50 -4.51 -17.60
N ASP A 69 14.55 -5.22 -18.18
CA ASP A 69 13.19 -4.77 -18.44
C ASP A 69 12.19 -5.82 -17.91
N PRO A 70 11.34 -5.47 -16.96
CA PRO A 70 10.33 -6.39 -16.42
C PRO A 70 9.11 -6.59 -17.34
N ILE A 71 8.87 -5.69 -18.32
CA ILE A 71 7.65 -5.70 -19.15
C ILE A 71 7.43 -7.04 -19.87
N PRO A 72 8.46 -7.65 -20.55
CA PRO A 72 8.27 -8.94 -21.22
C PRO A 72 7.79 -10.06 -20.29
N TYR A 73 8.24 -10.07 -19.04
CA TYR A 73 7.81 -11.06 -18.05
C TYR A 73 6.35 -10.86 -17.62
N TYR A 74 5.91 -9.60 -17.49
CA TYR A 74 4.48 -9.29 -17.25
C TYR A 74 3.61 -9.70 -18.43
N MET A 75 4.06 -9.50 -19.66
CA MET A 75 3.33 -9.95 -20.86
C MET A 75 3.15 -11.47 -20.86
N LEU A 76 4.22 -12.24 -20.58
CA LEU A 76 4.15 -13.70 -20.46
C LEU A 76 3.25 -14.17 -19.33
N MET A 77 3.28 -13.49 -18.17
CA MET A 77 2.36 -13.77 -17.06
C MET A 77 0.92 -13.55 -17.49
N LEU A 78 0.62 -12.42 -18.14
CA LEU A 78 -0.73 -12.08 -18.57
C LEU A 78 -1.27 -13.09 -19.60
N ASP A 79 -0.43 -13.55 -20.53
CA ASP A 79 -0.80 -14.59 -21.49
C ASP A 79 -1.13 -15.92 -20.76
N ARG A 80 -0.29 -16.34 -19.81
CA ARG A 80 -0.55 -17.52 -18.97
C ARG A 80 -1.84 -17.41 -18.16
N VAL A 81 -2.17 -16.23 -17.64
CA VAL A 81 -3.45 -15.99 -16.96
C VAL A 81 -4.61 -16.08 -17.94
N ARG A 82 -4.46 -15.49 -19.14
CA ARG A 82 -5.45 -15.48 -20.21
C ARG A 82 -5.83 -16.90 -20.66
N GLU A 83 -4.84 -17.81 -20.80
CA GLU A 83 -5.09 -19.21 -21.18
C GLU A 83 -5.93 -19.97 -20.15
N ARG A 84 -6.04 -19.47 -18.93
CA ARG A 84 -6.68 -20.11 -17.81
C ARG A 84 -7.89 -19.35 -17.24
N VAL A 85 -8.41 -18.37 -17.97
CA VAL A 85 -9.51 -17.52 -17.46
C VAL A 85 -10.74 -18.31 -17.04
N ASP A 86 -11.02 -19.45 -17.69
CA ASP A 86 -12.20 -20.29 -17.40
C ASP A 86 -12.03 -21.17 -16.15
N ASP A 87 -10.82 -21.25 -15.61
CA ASP A 87 -10.58 -21.91 -14.32
C ASP A 87 -11.15 -21.09 -13.15
N PHE A 88 -11.45 -19.80 -13.33
CA PHE A 88 -11.73 -18.85 -12.25
C PHE A 88 -13.08 -18.17 -12.38
N ASP A 89 -13.72 -17.93 -11.26
CA ASP A 89 -14.93 -17.11 -11.17
C ASP A 89 -14.56 -15.60 -11.17
N ILE A 90 -13.45 -15.24 -10.50
CA ILE A 90 -12.91 -13.87 -10.40
C ILE A 90 -11.41 -13.88 -10.66
N LEU A 91 -10.94 -12.85 -11.40
CA LEU A 91 -9.54 -12.52 -11.59
C LEU A 91 -9.24 -11.18 -10.91
N HIS A 92 -8.41 -11.18 -9.88
CA HIS A 92 -8.07 -9.98 -9.13
C HIS A 92 -6.60 -9.60 -9.36
N PHE A 93 -6.38 -8.44 -9.95
CA PHE A 93 -5.08 -7.93 -10.38
C PHE A 93 -4.53 -6.90 -9.39
N HIS A 94 -3.26 -7.04 -9.02
CA HIS A 94 -2.49 -6.12 -8.19
C HIS A 94 -1.30 -5.49 -8.96
N ILE A 95 -1.44 -5.40 -10.28
CA ILE A 95 -0.40 -4.96 -11.22
C ILE A 95 -0.83 -3.71 -12.00
N ASP A 96 -1.62 -2.85 -11.36
CA ASP A 96 -2.19 -1.66 -11.97
C ASP A 96 -2.91 -1.99 -13.30
N GLN A 97 -2.67 -1.24 -14.37
CA GLN A 97 -3.40 -1.28 -15.64
C GLN A 97 -2.85 -2.27 -16.69
N PHE A 98 -1.79 -3.01 -16.40
CA PHE A 98 -1.10 -3.84 -17.42
C PHE A 98 -2.00 -4.85 -18.13
N HIS A 99 -3.03 -5.34 -17.47
CA HIS A 99 -3.95 -6.37 -17.98
C HIS A 99 -5.13 -5.81 -18.78
N PHE A 100 -5.43 -4.51 -18.72
CA PHE A 100 -6.65 -3.93 -19.28
C PHE A 100 -6.93 -4.34 -20.72
N PRO A 101 -5.99 -4.18 -21.69
CA PRO A 101 -6.28 -4.52 -23.09
C PRO A 101 -6.66 -5.98 -23.31
N LEU A 102 -6.01 -6.91 -22.57
CA LEU A 102 -6.24 -8.35 -22.75
C LEU A 102 -7.50 -8.85 -22.06
N PHE A 103 -7.89 -8.23 -20.93
CA PHE A 103 -9.01 -8.69 -20.10
C PHE A 103 -10.26 -7.83 -20.21
N ARG A 104 -10.26 -6.79 -21.03
CA ARG A 104 -11.40 -5.96 -21.35
C ARG A 104 -12.67 -6.76 -21.72
N PRO A 105 -12.60 -7.83 -22.55
CA PRO A 105 -13.80 -8.62 -22.93
C PRO A 105 -14.47 -9.32 -21.75
N ILE A 106 -13.78 -9.50 -20.64
CA ILE A 106 -14.26 -10.17 -19.41
C ILE A 106 -14.18 -9.25 -18.18
N ALA A 107 -14.32 -7.93 -18.39
CA ALA A 107 -14.26 -6.93 -17.34
C ALA A 107 -15.23 -7.22 -16.18
N ASN A 108 -16.39 -7.81 -16.46
CA ASN A 108 -17.41 -8.17 -15.47
C ASN A 108 -16.95 -9.22 -14.42
N ARG A 109 -15.86 -9.93 -14.65
CA ARG A 109 -15.24 -10.86 -13.68
C ARG A 109 -13.78 -10.56 -13.41
N THR A 110 -13.31 -9.36 -13.76
CA THR A 110 -12.00 -8.85 -13.39
C THR A 110 -12.13 -7.78 -12.32
N LEU A 111 -11.12 -7.63 -11.49
CA LEU A 111 -11.00 -6.56 -10.52
C LEU A 111 -9.56 -6.09 -10.46
N THR A 112 -9.34 -4.78 -10.34
CA THR A 112 -8.03 -4.21 -10.16
C THR A 112 -7.97 -3.42 -8.87
N THR A 113 -7.08 -3.80 -7.94
CA THR A 113 -6.74 -2.92 -6.83
C THR A 113 -5.58 -2.02 -7.21
N LEU A 114 -5.81 -0.71 -7.12
CA LEU A 114 -4.78 0.30 -7.35
C LEU A 114 -4.03 0.53 -6.03
N HIS A 115 -2.70 0.26 -6.02
CA HIS A 115 -1.88 0.39 -4.81
C HIS A 115 -1.07 1.68 -4.75
N GLY A 116 -0.78 2.27 -5.91
CA GLY A 116 0.04 3.45 -6.06
C GLY A 116 -0.74 4.76 -6.14
N ARG A 117 0.00 5.84 -6.43
CA ARG A 117 -0.56 7.17 -6.69
C ARG A 117 -1.29 7.19 -8.03
N GLN A 118 -2.36 7.99 -8.11
CA GLN A 118 -3.19 8.10 -9.33
C GLN A 118 -3.22 9.53 -9.91
N ASP A 119 -2.36 10.41 -9.42
CA ASP A 119 -2.29 11.82 -9.80
C ASP A 119 -1.30 12.11 -10.96
N LEU A 120 -0.76 11.07 -11.59
CA LEU A 120 0.09 11.21 -12.78
C LEU A 120 -0.78 11.59 -13.99
N HIS A 121 -0.33 12.57 -14.77
CA HIS A 121 -1.05 13.10 -15.93
C HIS A 121 -1.39 11.99 -16.96
N ASP A 122 -0.44 11.07 -17.19
CA ASP A 122 -0.56 10.00 -18.19
C ASP A 122 -1.64 8.95 -17.86
N LEU A 123 -2.07 8.87 -16.61
CA LEU A 123 -3.08 7.89 -16.18
C LEU A 123 -4.50 8.29 -16.60
N LYS A 124 -4.81 9.59 -16.73
CA LYS A 124 -6.17 10.06 -17.06
C LYS A 124 -6.69 9.52 -18.39
N PRO A 125 -5.97 9.68 -19.52
CA PRO A 125 -6.43 9.14 -20.81
C PRO A 125 -6.56 7.62 -20.80
N LEU A 126 -5.71 6.91 -20.05
CA LEU A 126 -5.82 5.47 -19.91
C LEU A 126 -7.15 5.06 -19.28
N TYR A 127 -7.51 5.64 -18.13
CA TYR A 127 -8.77 5.29 -17.44
C TYR A 127 -10.02 5.72 -18.20
N VAL A 128 -9.93 6.78 -19.01
CA VAL A 128 -11.01 7.14 -19.94
C VAL A 128 -11.17 6.08 -21.03
N GLY A 129 -10.05 5.60 -21.60
CA GLY A 129 -10.03 4.58 -22.64
C GLY A 129 -10.49 3.19 -22.19
N PHE A 130 -10.41 2.91 -20.88
CA PHE A 130 -10.79 1.64 -20.25
C PHE A 130 -11.82 1.86 -19.13
N SER A 131 -12.83 2.69 -19.39
CA SER A 131 -13.83 3.10 -18.42
C SER A 131 -14.70 1.96 -17.89
N GLU A 132 -14.75 0.83 -18.55
CA GLU A 132 -15.47 -0.37 -18.14
C GLU A 132 -14.72 -1.23 -17.12
N MET A 133 -13.39 -1.06 -16.97
CA MET A 133 -12.57 -1.89 -16.08
C MET A 133 -12.86 -1.60 -14.62
N PRO A 134 -13.29 -2.61 -13.81
CA PRO A 134 -13.63 -2.39 -12.41
C PRO A 134 -12.40 -2.14 -11.55
N LEU A 135 -12.41 -1.05 -10.78
CA LEU A 135 -11.32 -0.62 -9.94
C LEU A 135 -11.72 -0.64 -8.46
N VAL A 136 -10.79 -1.00 -7.61
CA VAL A 136 -10.84 -0.77 -6.16
C VAL A 136 -9.74 0.19 -5.77
N SER A 137 -10.12 1.26 -5.08
CA SER A 137 -9.18 2.15 -4.42
C SER A 137 -8.90 1.68 -3.00
N ILE A 138 -7.76 2.09 -2.46
CA ILE A 138 -7.34 1.77 -1.09
C ILE A 138 -7.61 2.92 -0.11
N SER A 139 -8.06 4.06 -0.62
CA SER A 139 -8.65 5.17 0.13
C SER A 139 -9.57 5.98 -0.77
N ASN A 140 -10.42 6.81 -0.19
CA ASN A 140 -11.25 7.73 -0.97
C ASN A 140 -10.41 8.87 -1.54
N ASP A 141 -9.34 9.26 -0.87
CA ASP A 141 -8.41 10.29 -1.37
C ASP A 141 -7.72 9.84 -2.65
N GLN A 142 -7.30 8.57 -2.73
CA GLN A 142 -6.62 8.02 -3.91
C GLN A 142 -7.47 8.14 -5.20
N ARG A 143 -8.80 8.13 -5.09
CA ARG A 143 -9.72 8.22 -6.25
C ARG A 143 -9.80 9.62 -6.86
N LYS A 144 -9.50 10.66 -6.09
CA LYS A 144 -9.76 12.07 -6.47
C LYS A 144 -9.19 12.47 -7.83
N PRO A 145 -7.95 12.09 -8.19
CA PRO A 145 -7.38 12.49 -9.49
C PRO A 145 -8.10 11.87 -10.70
N ILE A 146 -8.80 10.73 -10.51
CA ILE A 146 -9.41 9.93 -11.58
C ILE A 146 -10.86 9.56 -11.24
N LEU A 147 -11.65 10.49 -10.68
CA LEU A 147 -13.02 10.28 -10.20
C LEU A 147 -13.98 9.72 -11.27
N GLY A 148 -13.72 9.95 -12.57
CA GLY A 148 -14.54 9.43 -13.67
C GLY A 148 -14.30 7.95 -13.99
N SER A 149 -13.36 7.27 -13.31
CA SER A 149 -13.07 5.86 -13.54
C SER A 149 -14.07 4.94 -12.83
N ASN A 150 -14.16 3.67 -13.28
CA ASN A 150 -15.12 2.69 -12.77
C ASN A 150 -14.72 2.13 -11.39
N PHE A 151 -14.71 2.99 -10.38
CA PHE A 151 -14.50 2.55 -9.00
C PHE A 151 -15.73 1.82 -8.48
N VAL A 152 -15.64 0.51 -8.30
CA VAL A 152 -16.70 -0.32 -7.74
C VAL A 152 -16.72 -0.32 -6.21
N ALA A 153 -15.57 -0.05 -5.57
CA ALA A 153 -15.45 0.06 -4.12
C ALA A 153 -14.19 0.85 -3.69
N THR A 154 -14.14 1.19 -2.40
CA THR A 154 -12.90 1.51 -1.66
C THR A 154 -12.72 0.44 -0.60
N VAL A 155 -11.60 -0.29 -0.62
CA VAL A 155 -11.27 -1.31 0.38
C VAL A 155 -9.95 -0.93 1.05
N TYR A 156 -10.03 -0.51 2.31
CA TYR A 156 -8.84 -0.21 3.09
C TYR A 156 -7.98 -1.45 3.28
N HIS A 157 -6.67 -1.30 3.25
CA HIS A 157 -5.76 -2.39 3.56
C HIS A 157 -5.95 -2.93 4.97
N GLY A 158 -5.55 -4.17 5.16
CA GLY A 158 -5.57 -4.85 6.43
C GLY A 158 -4.33 -5.72 6.65
N LEU A 159 -3.98 -5.91 7.92
CA LEU A 159 -2.88 -6.78 8.33
C LEU A 159 -3.41 -7.98 9.12
N PRO A 160 -2.76 -9.15 9.08
CA PRO A 160 -3.08 -10.24 10.00
C PRO A 160 -3.01 -9.77 11.45
N SER A 161 -4.02 -10.09 12.25
CA SER A 161 -4.11 -9.58 13.62
C SER A 161 -2.99 -10.07 14.54
N ASN A 162 -2.34 -11.16 14.18
CA ASN A 162 -1.18 -11.76 14.88
C ASN A 162 0.18 -11.40 14.26
N LEU A 163 0.22 -10.55 13.24
CA LEU A 163 1.47 -10.18 12.56
C LEU A 163 2.39 -9.36 13.48
N LEU A 164 1.80 -8.42 14.20
CA LEU A 164 2.50 -7.50 15.09
C LEU A 164 1.91 -7.58 16.49
N GLU A 165 2.78 -7.76 17.49
CA GLU A 165 2.38 -7.90 18.87
C GLU A 165 2.10 -6.54 19.53
N PRO A 166 0.95 -6.37 20.21
CA PRO A 166 0.62 -5.12 20.86
C PRO A 166 1.45 -4.95 22.15
N THR A 167 1.97 -3.74 22.34
CA THR A 167 2.65 -3.32 23.57
C THR A 167 1.85 -2.20 24.22
N TYR A 168 1.31 -2.44 25.41
CA TYR A 168 0.43 -1.48 26.08
C TYR A 168 1.15 -0.46 26.96
N HIS A 169 2.46 -0.64 27.17
CA HIS A 169 3.32 0.29 27.88
C HIS A 169 4.57 0.56 27.02
N ALA A 170 4.71 1.77 26.53
CA ALA A 170 5.91 2.17 25.80
C ALA A 170 7.12 2.11 26.76
N ARG A 171 8.09 1.26 26.43
CA ARG A 171 9.29 1.07 27.26
C ARG A 171 10.50 1.81 26.74
N GLY A 172 10.45 2.25 25.47
CA GLY A 172 11.64 2.77 24.79
C GLY A 172 11.93 4.25 25.01
N GLY A 173 10.93 5.06 25.39
CA GLY A 173 11.11 6.50 25.61
C GLY A 173 11.54 7.27 24.36
N TYR A 174 11.23 6.75 23.15
CA TYR A 174 11.59 7.36 21.87
C TYR A 174 10.37 7.51 20.94
N LEU A 175 10.49 8.40 19.97
CA LEU A 175 9.58 8.51 18.81
C LEU A 175 10.12 7.63 17.69
N ALA A 176 9.22 7.06 16.87
CA ALA A 176 9.59 6.25 15.73
C ALA A 176 9.32 6.98 14.42
N PHE A 177 10.22 6.83 13.46
CA PHE A 177 9.97 7.06 12.04
C PHE A 177 10.25 5.75 11.30
N LEU A 178 9.29 5.27 10.51
CA LEU A 178 9.43 4.04 9.73
C LEU A 178 9.02 4.30 8.29
N GLY A 179 9.91 4.01 7.32
CA GLY A 179 9.59 4.19 5.93
C GLY A 179 10.79 4.20 5.00
N ARG A 180 10.69 4.99 3.96
CA ARG A 180 11.77 5.29 3.03
C ARG A 180 12.33 6.68 3.31
N ILE A 181 13.63 6.86 3.17
CA ILE A 181 14.19 8.21 3.13
C ILE A 181 13.90 8.80 1.76
N SER A 182 12.96 9.70 1.70
CA SER A 182 12.61 10.41 0.46
C SER A 182 12.00 11.79 0.78
N PRO A 183 12.02 12.73 -0.16
CA PRO A 183 11.44 14.07 0.04
C PRO A 183 9.97 14.02 0.45
N GLU A 184 9.17 13.08 -0.08
CA GLU A 184 7.75 12.94 0.22
C GLU A 184 7.48 12.44 1.65
N LYS A 185 8.41 11.65 2.23
CA LYS A 185 8.24 11.07 3.58
C LYS A 185 8.71 12.00 4.68
N ARG A 186 9.49 13.05 4.37
CA ARG A 186 9.90 14.12 5.27
C ARG A 186 10.53 13.64 6.59
N PRO A 187 11.57 12.79 6.57
CA PRO A 187 12.30 12.44 7.80
C PRO A 187 12.90 13.66 8.50
N ASP A 188 13.22 14.74 7.76
CA ASP A 188 13.67 16.02 8.31
C ASP A 188 12.62 16.64 9.25
N HIS A 189 11.33 16.55 8.94
CA HIS A 189 10.27 17.01 9.83
C HIS A 189 10.19 16.18 11.10
N ALA A 190 10.33 14.84 11.00
CA ALA A 190 10.37 13.97 12.18
C ALA A 190 11.53 14.34 13.11
N ILE A 191 12.73 14.58 12.56
CA ILE A 191 13.91 15.00 13.31
C ILE A 191 13.65 16.34 14.01
N ARG A 192 13.14 17.36 13.30
CA ARG A 192 12.83 18.69 13.88
C ARG A 192 11.82 18.60 15.01
N ILE A 193 10.76 17.79 14.87
CA ILE A 193 9.74 17.61 15.91
C ILE A 193 10.39 16.99 17.17
N ALA A 194 11.18 15.94 17.01
CA ALA A 194 11.84 15.24 18.10
C ALA A 194 12.83 16.15 18.85
N GLN A 195 13.67 16.89 18.11
CA GLN A 195 14.63 17.84 18.67
C GLN A 195 13.97 18.99 19.43
N ALA A 196 12.89 19.56 18.89
CA ALA A 196 12.15 20.64 19.53
C ALA A 196 11.59 20.26 20.92
N LEU A 197 11.32 18.96 21.13
CA LEU A 197 10.77 18.44 22.39
C LEU A 197 11.82 17.72 23.24
N GLY A 198 13.06 17.55 22.77
CA GLY A 198 14.11 16.83 23.46
C GLY A 198 13.79 15.34 23.65
N ILE A 199 12.95 14.76 22.78
CA ILE A 199 12.57 13.33 22.83
C ILE A 199 13.42 12.56 21.83
N PRO A 200 14.08 11.44 22.21
CA PRO A 200 14.83 10.63 21.27
C PRO A 200 13.98 10.17 20.07
N LEU A 201 14.58 10.12 18.88
CA LEU A 201 13.97 9.62 17.65
C LEU A 201 14.79 8.48 17.09
N LYS A 202 14.13 7.35 16.85
CA LYS A 202 14.70 6.24 16.08
C LYS A 202 14.12 6.23 14.67
N ILE A 203 15.00 6.18 13.68
CA ILE A 203 14.65 6.18 12.26
C ILE A 203 15.00 4.81 11.67
N ALA A 204 13.97 4.01 11.37
CA ALA A 204 14.09 2.77 10.61
C ALA A 204 13.72 3.04 9.15
N ALA A 205 14.71 3.11 8.27
CA ALA A 205 14.44 3.56 6.91
C ALA A 205 15.44 3.02 5.90
N LYS A 206 14.91 2.74 4.70
CA LYS A 206 15.67 2.41 3.51
C LYS A 206 16.01 3.69 2.74
N VAL A 207 17.19 3.72 2.13
CA VAL A 207 17.58 4.73 1.13
C VAL A 207 17.59 4.05 -0.23
N ASP A 208 16.70 4.46 -1.14
CA ASP A 208 16.73 3.99 -2.52
C ASP A 208 17.75 4.80 -3.34
N LYS A 209 18.30 4.20 -4.40
CA LYS A 209 19.32 4.85 -5.26
C LYS A 209 18.92 6.23 -5.77
N VAL A 210 17.63 6.41 -6.08
CA VAL A 210 17.09 7.69 -6.54
C VAL A 210 17.10 8.76 -5.45
N ASP A 211 17.11 8.37 -4.17
CA ASP A 211 17.06 9.25 -3.01
C ASP A 211 18.42 9.46 -2.33
N GLU A 212 19.50 8.83 -2.83
CA GLU A 212 20.86 8.92 -2.24
C GLU A 212 21.38 10.36 -2.12
N VAL A 213 21.11 11.21 -3.11
CA VAL A 213 21.51 12.61 -3.09
C VAL A 213 20.75 13.36 -2.01
N TYR A 214 19.42 13.16 -1.92
CA TYR A 214 18.59 13.75 -0.87
C TYR A 214 19.05 13.29 0.53
N PHE A 215 19.31 11.99 0.69
CA PHE A 215 19.83 11.46 1.95
C PHE A 215 21.13 12.16 2.36
N ARG A 216 22.14 12.15 1.46
CA ARG A 216 23.47 12.68 1.76
C ARG A 216 23.46 14.19 2.08
N GLU A 217 22.65 14.97 1.34
CA GLU A 217 22.69 16.43 1.41
C GLU A 217 21.71 17.01 2.43
N GLN A 218 20.55 16.38 2.63
CA GLN A 218 19.48 16.93 3.46
C GLN A 218 19.28 16.17 4.77
N ILE A 219 19.52 14.87 4.82
CA ILE A 219 19.19 14.04 5.98
C ILE A 219 20.43 13.68 6.80
N ALA A 220 21.50 13.20 6.16
CA ALA A 220 22.71 12.76 6.86
C ALA A 220 23.30 13.82 7.83
N PRO A 221 23.33 15.13 7.48
CA PRO A 221 23.79 16.17 8.42
C PRO A 221 22.92 16.28 9.67
N LEU A 222 21.62 15.95 9.59
CA LEU A 222 20.68 16.03 10.72
C LEU A 222 20.82 14.83 11.67
N LEU A 223 21.34 13.70 11.19
CA LEU A 223 21.46 12.47 11.97
C LEU A 223 22.53 12.59 13.10
N SER A 224 23.46 13.52 12.98
CA SER A 224 24.46 13.81 14.03
C SER A 224 23.88 14.60 15.21
N GLY A 225 22.63 15.04 15.11
CA GLY A 225 21.95 15.79 16.17
C GLY A 225 21.66 14.94 17.42
N PRO A 226 21.54 15.58 18.59
CA PRO A 226 21.32 14.87 19.84
C PRO A 226 20.01 14.08 19.82
N GLY A 227 20.06 12.84 20.31
CA GLY A 227 18.89 11.97 20.44
C GLY A 227 18.36 11.37 19.12
N ILE A 228 19.07 11.48 17.99
CA ILE A 228 18.70 10.90 16.71
C ILE A 228 19.48 9.62 16.46
N GLU A 229 18.78 8.52 16.25
CA GLU A 229 19.36 7.20 15.95
C GLU A 229 18.82 6.70 14.59
N TYR A 230 19.71 6.56 13.61
CA TYR A 230 19.39 5.93 12.33
C TYR A 230 19.81 4.46 12.38
N ILE A 231 18.83 3.55 12.34
CA ILE A 231 19.05 2.10 12.50
C ILE A 231 19.04 1.34 11.17
N GLY A 232 18.85 2.03 10.03
CA GLY A 232 18.76 1.39 8.72
C GLY A 232 17.43 0.69 8.49
N GLU A 233 17.40 -0.25 7.54
CA GLU A 233 16.20 -1.01 7.20
C GLU A 233 15.95 -2.12 8.22
N ILE A 234 14.70 -2.28 8.64
CA ILE A 234 14.27 -3.38 9.53
C ILE A 234 13.34 -4.34 8.78
N ASN A 235 13.45 -5.61 9.11
CA ASN A 235 12.54 -6.63 8.59
C ASN A 235 11.24 -6.70 9.41
N GLU A 236 10.30 -7.56 8.97
CA GLU A 236 9.00 -7.70 9.63
C GLU A 236 9.09 -8.09 11.11
N ARG A 237 10.05 -8.94 11.48
CA ARG A 237 10.22 -9.39 12.88
C ARG A 237 10.66 -8.26 13.81
N GLY A 238 11.50 -7.34 13.33
CA GLY A 238 11.94 -6.18 14.09
C GLY A 238 10.88 -5.10 14.30
N LYS A 239 9.81 -5.09 13.49
CA LYS A 239 8.79 -4.05 13.57
C LYS A 239 8.00 -4.06 14.88
N SER A 240 7.67 -5.23 15.43
CA SER A 240 6.92 -5.31 16.69
C SER A 240 7.67 -4.66 17.83
N GLU A 241 8.96 -4.92 17.97
CA GLU A 241 9.80 -4.30 19.00
C GLU A 241 9.98 -2.80 18.73
N PHE A 242 10.31 -2.44 17.49
CA PHE A 242 10.56 -1.06 17.09
C PHE A 242 9.32 -0.16 17.26
N LEU A 243 8.17 -0.57 16.73
CA LEU A 243 6.93 0.21 16.83
C LEU A 243 6.31 0.08 18.23
N GLY A 244 6.29 -1.14 18.79
CA GLY A 244 5.74 -1.38 20.13
C GLY A 244 6.48 -0.66 21.24
N GLY A 245 7.81 -0.53 21.14
CA GLY A 245 8.65 0.21 22.08
C GLY A 245 8.53 1.72 21.96
N ALA A 246 8.09 2.25 20.83
CA ALA A 246 7.96 3.68 20.58
C ALA A 246 6.82 4.30 21.38
N SER A 247 7.00 5.54 21.84
CA SER A 247 5.97 6.35 22.49
C SER A 247 4.92 6.84 21.49
N ALA A 248 5.34 7.16 20.26
CA ALA A 248 4.48 7.49 19.12
C ALA A 248 5.21 7.25 17.80
N LEU A 249 4.47 6.99 16.74
CA LEU A 249 4.95 7.07 15.36
C LEU A 249 4.79 8.51 14.84
N LEU A 250 5.84 9.06 14.24
CA LEU A 250 5.78 10.29 13.45
C LEU A 250 5.59 9.95 11.97
N PHE A 251 4.54 10.51 11.36
CA PHE A 251 4.21 10.31 9.95
C PHE A 251 4.01 11.67 9.26
N PRO A 252 5.09 12.45 9.07
CA PRO A 252 5.03 13.82 8.57
C PRO A 252 5.07 13.93 7.05
N VAL A 253 4.43 12.99 6.35
CA VAL A 253 4.44 12.92 4.87
C VAL A 253 3.95 14.23 4.23
N ASP A 254 4.54 14.58 3.09
CA ASP A 254 4.18 15.78 2.32
C ASP A 254 3.84 15.45 0.86
N TRP A 255 2.97 14.47 0.67
CA TRP A 255 2.41 14.07 -0.59
C TRP A 255 1.06 13.38 -0.38
N PRO A 256 0.19 13.24 -1.40
CA PRO A 256 -1.09 12.55 -1.25
C PRO A 256 -0.87 11.04 -1.07
N GLU A 257 -0.53 10.64 0.15
CA GLU A 257 -0.27 9.24 0.52
C GLU A 257 -1.48 8.37 0.20
N PRO A 258 -1.36 7.35 -0.66
CA PRO A 258 -2.49 6.52 -1.04
C PRO A 258 -3.13 5.76 0.12
N PHE A 259 -2.32 5.26 1.09
CA PHE A 259 -2.83 4.57 2.28
C PHE A 259 -1.94 4.75 3.52
N GLY A 260 -0.63 4.45 3.42
CA GLY A 260 0.30 4.56 4.55
C GLY A 260 0.24 3.37 5.52
N LEU A 261 0.64 2.18 5.07
CA LEU A 261 0.64 0.93 5.85
C LEU A 261 1.27 1.09 7.24
N VAL A 262 2.33 1.90 7.36
CA VAL A 262 3.03 2.10 8.63
C VAL A 262 2.14 2.66 9.74
N MET A 263 1.09 3.43 9.39
CA MET A 263 0.13 3.93 10.38
C MET A 263 -0.64 2.77 11.02
N ILE A 264 -1.13 1.83 10.21
CA ILE A 264 -1.85 0.67 10.74
C ILE A 264 -0.91 -0.37 11.37
N GLU A 265 0.36 -0.44 10.95
CA GLU A 265 1.41 -1.23 11.63
C GLU A 265 1.66 -0.70 13.05
N ALA A 266 1.79 0.63 13.21
CA ALA A 266 1.90 1.26 14.54
C ALA A 266 0.65 0.99 15.38
N MET A 267 -0.54 1.16 14.81
CA MET A 267 -1.80 0.89 15.51
C MET A 267 -1.93 -0.59 15.92
N ALA A 268 -1.42 -1.54 15.10
CA ALA A 268 -1.37 -2.96 15.45
C ALA A 268 -0.50 -3.21 16.69
N CYS A 269 0.59 -2.46 16.86
CA CYS A 269 1.41 -2.47 18.08
C CYS A 269 0.80 -1.69 19.26
N GLY A 270 -0.37 -1.05 19.07
CA GLY A 270 -0.98 -0.15 20.05
C GLY A 270 -0.30 1.22 20.10
N THR A 271 0.59 1.55 19.18
CA THR A 271 1.35 2.81 19.17
C THR A 271 0.56 3.91 18.49
N PRO A 272 0.32 5.05 19.16
CA PRO A 272 -0.41 6.16 18.58
C PRO A 272 0.42 6.86 17.50
N VAL A 273 -0.27 7.54 16.57
CA VAL A 273 0.34 8.17 15.41
C VAL A 273 0.14 9.69 15.45
N LEU A 274 1.22 10.44 15.20
CA LEU A 274 1.14 11.86 14.85
C LEU A 274 1.40 12.00 13.36
N ALA A 275 0.40 12.40 12.59
CA ALA A 275 0.47 12.43 11.13
C ALA A 275 0.14 13.80 10.56
N PHE A 276 0.75 14.12 9.41
CA PHE A 276 0.37 15.32 8.66
C PHE A 276 -0.86 15.03 7.78
N ARG A 277 -1.71 16.05 7.62
CA ARG A 277 -2.96 15.98 6.84
C ARG A 277 -2.67 15.89 5.35
N ARG A 278 -2.35 14.70 4.88
CA ARG A 278 -2.07 14.44 3.47
C ARG A 278 -2.72 13.11 3.04
N GLY A 279 -3.30 13.11 1.84
CA GLY A 279 -3.86 11.90 1.23
C GLY A 279 -4.85 11.17 2.14
N SER A 280 -4.63 9.89 2.36
CA SER A 280 -5.48 8.99 3.15
C SER A 280 -5.43 9.22 4.67
N VAL A 281 -4.51 10.02 5.19
CA VAL A 281 -4.32 10.20 6.65
C VAL A 281 -5.63 10.49 7.40
N PRO A 282 -6.53 11.40 6.92
CA PRO A 282 -7.80 11.66 7.59
C PRO A 282 -8.78 10.47 7.59
N GLU A 283 -8.57 9.48 6.72
CA GLU A 283 -9.39 8.28 6.65
C GLU A 283 -8.88 7.17 7.59
N ILE A 284 -7.59 7.18 7.90
CA ILE A 284 -6.92 6.13 8.69
C ILE A 284 -6.87 6.50 10.17
N ILE A 285 -6.50 7.73 10.48
CA ILE A 285 -6.34 8.20 11.87
C ILE A 285 -7.67 8.72 12.42
N ASP A 286 -8.08 8.18 13.57
CA ASP A 286 -9.17 8.70 14.37
C ASP A 286 -8.60 9.67 15.42
N PRO A 287 -8.78 11.01 15.26
CA PRO A 287 -8.20 11.99 16.16
C PRO A 287 -8.65 11.79 17.62
N GLY A 288 -7.67 11.77 18.54
CA GLY A 288 -7.92 11.56 19.97
C GLY A 288 -8.11 10.09 20.37
N ILE A 289 -8.10 9.14 19.42
CA ILE A 289 -8.20 7.70 19.69
C ILE A 289 -6.95 6.97 19.22
N THR A 290 -6.63 7.05 17.92
CA THR A 290 -5.47 6.36 17.33
C THR A 290 -4.29 7.27 17.09
N GLY A 291 -4.48 8.59 17.19
CA GLY A 291 -3.45 9.57 16.95
C GLY A 291 -4.02 10.98 16.88
N MET A 292 -3.23 11.87 16.31
CA MET A 292 -3.62 13.24 15.98
C MET A 292 -3.16 13.60 14.57
N ILE A 293 -3.90 14.49 13.92
CA ILE A 293 -3.63 14.98 12.57
C ILE A 293 -3.30 16.47 12.68
N VAL A 294 -2.19 16.88 12.07
CA VAL A 294 -1.65 18.23 12.12
C VAL A 294 -1.24 18.69 10.72
N ASP A 295 -1.02 20.00 10.55
CA ASP A 295 -0.71 20.58 9.25
C ASP A 295 0.73 21.14 9.15
N SER A 296 1.44 21.24 10.28
CA SER A 296 2.81 21.79 10.35
C SER A 296 3.67 21.17 11.45
N VAL A 297 4.99 21.38 11.37
CA VAL A 297 5.96 20.99 12.42
C VAL A 297 5.64 21.68 13.75
N ASP A 298 5.32 22.98 13.73
CA ASP A 298 4.99 23.73 14.95
C ASP A 298 3.72 23.21 15.64
N GLU A 299 2.72 22.84 14.84
CA GLU A 299 1.51 22.21 15.37
C GLU A 299 1.80 20.82 15.91
N ALA A 300 2.65 20.05 15.24
CA ALA A 300 3.09 18.73 15.70
C ALA A 300 3.79 18.82 17.06
N VAL A 301 4.70 19.79 17.25
CA VAL A 301 5.39 20.03 18.52
C VAL A 301 4.39 20.34 19.64
N ARG A 302 3.40 21.19 19.38
CA ARG A 302 2.36 21.52 20.38
C ARG A 302 1.42 20.35 20.67
N THR A 303 1.16 19.50 19.68
CA THR A 303 0.15 18.43 19.77
C THR A 303 0.72 17.11 20.29
N LEU A 304 2.02 16.83 20.08
CA LEU A 304 2.65 15.56 20.45
C LEU A 304 2.47 15.19 21.92
N PRO A 305 2.58 16.10 22.92
CA PRO A 305 2.33 15.76 24.33
C PRO A 305 0.97 15.09 24.55
N ARG A 306 -0.07 15.51 23.82
CA ARG A 306 -1.40 14.90 23.87
C ARG A 306 -1.41 13.51 23.22
N VAL A 307 -0.67 13.28 22.13
CA VAL A 307 -0.56 11.96 21.50
C VAL A 307 0.04 10.95 22.46
N LEU A 308 1.06 11.35 23.23
CA LEU A 308 1.75 10.49 24.20
C LEU A 308 0.85 10.00 25.35
N THR A 309 -0.30 10.64 25.58
CA THR A 309 -1.27 10.24 26.62
C THR A 309 -2.38 9.32 26.12
N LEU A 310 -2.41 8.99 24.82
CA LEU A 310 -3.46 8.14 24.26
C LEU A 310 -3.39 6.70 24.76
N ASP A 311 -4.56 6.10 25.00
CA ASP A 311 -4.69 4.73 25.47
C ASP A 311 -4.35 3.72 24.36
N ARG A 312 -3.21 3.07 24.49
CA ARG A 312 -2.68 2.09 23.52
C ARG A 312 -3.62 0.89 23.30
N ARG A 313 -4.45 0.53 24.31
CA ARG A 313 -5.46 -0.52 24.16
C ARG A 313 -6.58 -0.08 23.22
N LYS A 314 -6.96 1.19 23.25
CA LYS A 314 -7.94 1.76 22.32
C LYS A 314 -7.38 1.84 20.91
N VAL A 315 -6.11 2.23 20.77
CA VAL A 315 -5.39 2.24 19.48
C VAL A 315 -5.44 0.85 18.85
N ARG A 316 -4.99 -0.19 19.58
CA ARG A 316 -5.01 -1.59 19.13
C ARG A 316 -6.40 -2.07 18.76
N ARG A 317 -7.40 -1.83 19.60
CA ARG A 317 -8.79 -2.22 19.34
C ARG A 317 -9.30 -1.60 18.04
N ARG A 318 -8.93 -0.34 17.76
CA ARG A 318 -9.34 0.34 16.53
C ARG A 318 -8.71 -0.26 15.29
N PHE A 319 -7.45 -0.68 15.37
CA PHE A 319 -6.80 -1.47 14.33
C PHE A 319 -7.58 -2.77 14.05
N GLU A 320 -7.89 -3.56 15.07
CA GLU A 320 -8.60 -4.83 14.92
C GLU A 320 -9.97 -4.66 14.26
N GLN A 321 -10.68 -3.60 14.59
CA GLN A 321 -11.99 -3.30 14.03
C GLN A 321 -11.95 -2.86 12.57
N ARG A 322 -10.93 -2.07 12.17
CA ARG A 322 -10.92 -1.38 10.88
C ARG A 322 -9.89 -1.91 9.90
N PHE A 323 -8.80 -2.47 10.37
CA PHE A 323 -7.62 -2.75 9.55
C PHE A 323 -7.08 -4.17 9.71
N SER A 324 -7.91 -5.14 10.10
CA SER A 324 -7.56 -6.56 10.06
C SER A 324 -7.62 -7.09 8.63
N ALA A 325 -6.73 -8.05 8.28
CA ALA A 325 -6.75 -8.72 6.99
C ALA A 325 -8.07 -9.49 6.76
N THR A 326 -8.64 -10.05 7.81
CA THR A 326 -9.95 -10.72 7.75
C THR A 326 -11.08 -9.77 7.35
N ARG A 327 -11.10 -8.52 7.89
CA ARG A 327 -12.06 -7.49 7.47
C ARG A 327 -11.83 -7.15 6.00
N MET A 328 -10.57 -6.90 5.57
CA MET A 328 -10.21 -6.61 4.20
C MET A 328 -10.69 -7.71 3.24
N ALA A 329 -10.43 -8.98 3.55
CA ALA A 329 -10.87 -10.10 2.73
C ALA A 329 -12.41 -10.20 2.63
N LYS A 330 -13.13 -9.96 3.72
CA LYS A 330 -14.60 -9.93 3.71
C LYS A 330 -15.15 -8.81 2.83
N ASP A 331 -14.52 -7.63 2.83
CA ASP A 331 -14.92 -6.52 1.96
C ASP A 331 -14.67 -6.88 0.48
N TYR A 332 -13.53 -7.48 0.14
CA TYR A 332 -13.28 -7.98 -1.21
C TYR A 332 -14.28 -9.06 -1.64
N LEU A 333 -14.66 -9.97 -0.75
CA LEU A 333 -15.66 -10.99 -1.07
C LEU A 333 -17.04 -10.37 -1.39
N GLN A 334 -17.42 -9.28 -0.75
CA GLN A 334 -18.62 -8.52 -1.12
C GLN A 334 -18.50 -7.91 -2.52
N VAL A 335 -17.34 -7.32 -2.83
CA VAL A 335 -17.06 -6.78 -4.17
C VAL A 335 -17.13 -7.87 -5.23
N TYR A 336 -16.50 -9.03 -4.99
CA TYR A 336 -16.53 -10.16 -5.93
C TYR A 336 -17.95 -10.63 -6.23
N ARG A 337 -18.77 -10.83 -5.18
CA ARG A 337 -20.18 -11.22 -5.35
C ARG A 337 -20.96 -10.18 -6.17
N SER A 338 -20.79 -8.91 -5.82
CA SER A 338 -21.45 -7.81 -6.55
C SER A 338 -21.04 -7.74 -8.02
N LEU A 339 -19.80 -8.07 -8.38
CA LEU A 339 -19.35 -8.15 -9.77
C LEU A 339 -20.00 -9.32 -10.52
N LEU A 340 -20.05 -10.49 -9.88
CA LEU A 340 -20.65 -11.70 -10.49
C LEU A 340 -22.18 -11.59 -10.66
N GLU A 341 -22.85 -10.82 -9.81
CA GLU A 341 -24.30 -10.57 -9.89
C GLU A 341 -24.67 -9.53 -10.96
N ARG A 342 -23.71 -8.71 -11.42
CA ARG A 342 -23.96 -7.77 -12.51
C ARG A 342 -24.14 -8.54 -13.83
N THR A 343 -25.37 -8.64 -14.31
CA THR A 343 -25.65 -9.15 -15.66
C THR A 343 -24.87 -8.30 -16.67
N PRO A 344 -24.18 -8.88 -17.66
CA PRO A 344 -23.53 -8.10 -18.70
C PRO A 344 -24.59 -7.25 -19.42
N THR A 345 -24.58 -5.94 -19.23
CA THR A 345 -25.24 -5.03 -20.14
C THR A 345 -24.44 -5.09 -21.44
N VAL A 346 -25.02 -5.70 -22.47
CA VAL A 346 -24.52 -5.62 -23.85
C VAL A 346 -24.76 -4.19 -24.31
N GLU A 347 -23.99 -3.24 -23.79
CA GLU A 347 -23.85 -1.95 -24.44
C GLU A 347 -22.74 -2.08 -25.47
N GLN A 348 -23.11 -1.76 -26.71
CA GLN A 348 -22.23 -1.74 -27.87
C GLN A 348 -20.95 -0.94 -27.51
N VAL A 349 -19.80 -1.56 -27.75
CA VAL A 349 -18.49 -0.89 -27.70
C VAL A 349 -18.62 0.40 -28.53
N PRO A 350 -18.42 1.59 -27.95
CA PRO A 350 -18.43 2.81 -28.75
C PRO A 350 -17.34 2.69 -29.82
N ASP A 351 -17.70 2.98 -31.06
CA ASP A 351 -16.74 3.07 -32.16
C ASP A 351 -15.62 4.04 -31.72
N ILE A 352 -14.43 3.53 -31.60
CA ILE A 352 -13.27 4.33 -31.17
C ILE A 352 -12.98 5.28 -32.31
N ALA A 353 -13.37 6.54 -32.15
CA ALA A 353 -12.91 7.59 -33.03
C ALA A 353 -11.36 7.56 -33.04
N PRO A 354 -10.73 7.59 -34.23
CA PRO A 354 -9.27 7.54 -34.30
C PRO A 354 -8.69 8.69 -33.47
N LEU A 355 -7.68 8.38 -32.67
CA LEU A 355 -6.91 9.34 -31.89
C LEU A 355 -6.46 10.45 -32.83
N GLN A 356 -6.97 11.66 -32.68
CA GLN A 356 -6.43 12.81 -33.39
C GLN A 356 -4.97 13.01 -32.92
N PRO A 357 -4.01 13.16 -33.85
CA PRO A 357 -2.63 13.39 -33.46
C PRO A 357 -2.54 14.74 -32.73
N VAL A 358 -2.06 14.69 -31.50
CA VAL A 358 -1.68 15.87 -30.71
C VAL A 358 -0.33 16.36 -31.27
N LEU A 359 -0.37 16.94 -32.49
CA LEU A 359 0.73 17.63 -33.10
C LEU A 359 0.26 18.99 -33.61
N GLU A 360 -0.02 19.92 -32.68
CA GLU A 360 -0.03 21.36 -32.95
C GLU A 360 0.43 22.08 -31.72
N GLY A 361 1.65 22.64 -31.78
CA GLY A 361 2.14 23.59 -30.79
C GLY A 361 3.60 23.47 -30.35
N MET A 362 4.49 23.15 -31.28
CA MET A 362 5.93 23.46 -31.10
C MET A 362 6.38 24.33 -32.29
N ASN A 363 6.20 25.66 -32.14
CA ASN A 363 7.00 26.67 -32.80
C ASN A 363 7.51 27.64 -31.74
#